data_ac17250c9098d5e850ee0007474f6aad
#
_entry.id   ac17250c9098d5e850ee0007474f6aad
#
_cell.length_a   1.000
_cell.length_b   1.000
_cell.length_c   1.000
_cell.angle_alpha   90.00
_cell.angle_beta   90.00
_cell.angle_gamma   90.00
#
_symmetry.space_group_name_H-M   'P 1'
#
loop_
_entity.id
_entity.type
_entity.pdbx_description
1 polymer ?
#
loop_
_entity_poly.entity_id
_entity_poly.type
_entity_poly.pdbx_seq_one_letter_code
_entity_poly.pdbx_strand_id
1 'polypeptide(L)'
;MTVIKVEKLSKKIKDKEILRNISFEINDGECVALIGPNGAGKTTLIDCLLGDKFMSSGQVAIQGFAPTDPRLKQLISILPQENTVVQDLKVKELLSFFQSIYPNSLSNQEIDDLLRFSDKQKNQLAGKLSGGQKRLFSFVLALIGRPKILFLDEPTAAMDTSTRQHFWEIVNQLKKNGVTIVYSSHYIEEVEHTADRILVLHKGELIRDTTPYAMRGEEQEKHFTVPLTYQDFIGTLDQIQGLEIKQNALSFTTKEASQVWKVLQEQGCMIEEIEVRNRTLLDSIFETTQD
;
A
#
# COMPACT_ATOMS: atom_id res chain seq x y z
N MET A 1 14.84 12.72 -10.83
CA MET A 1 14.10 13.71 -11.65
C MET A 1 12.60 13.56 -11.31
N THR A 2 11.87 14.68 -11.11
CA THR A 2 10.43 14.61 -10.78
C THR A 2 9.64 14.06 -11.97
N VAL A 3 8.87 12.99 -11.76
CA VAL A 3 8.04 12.32 -12.78
C VAL A 3 6.56 12.64 -12.61
N ILE A 4 6.10 12.77 -11.36
CA ILE A 4 4.73 13.16 -11.04
C ILE A 4 4.81 14.40 -10.14
N LYS A 5 4.11 15.45 -10.53
CA LYS A 5 3.99 16.68 -9.77
C LYS A 5 2.52 17.01 -9.54
N VAL A 6 2.16 17.21 -8.29
CA VAL A 6 0.80 17.55 -7.85
C VAL A 6 0.86 18.86 -7.08
N GLU A 7 0.09 19.85 -7.50
CA GLU A 7 0.06 21.19 -6.89
C GLU A 7 -1.37 21.57 -6.54
N LYS A 8 -1.65 21.72 -5.25
CA LYS A 8 -2.91 22.18 -4.68
C LYS A 8 -4.16 21.49 -5.23
N LEU A 9 -4.03 20.16 -5.50
CA LEU A 9 -5.12 19.37 -6.05
C LEU A 9 -6.28 19.31 -5.05
N SER A 10 -7.46 19.70 -5.51
CA SER A 10 -8.71 19.52 -4.76
C SER A 10 -9.76 18.87 -5.65
N LYS A 11 -10.61 18.04 -5.03
CA LYS A 11 -11.70 17.33 -5.71
C LYS A 11 -12.98 17.42 -4.91
N LYS A 12 -14.03 17.94 -5.52
CA LYS A 12 -15.41 17.91 -5.02
C LYS A 12 -16.24 16.94 -5.84
N ILE A 13 -17.10 16.19 -5.18
CA ILE A 13 -18.11 15.33 -5.80
C ILE A 13 -19.46 15.76 -5.19
N LYS A 14 -20.32 16.36 -6.01
CA LYS A 14 -21.52 17.08 -5.55
C LYS A 14 -21.08 18.14 -4.50
N ASP A 15 -21.67 18.11 -3.30
CA ASP A 15 -21.37 19.05 -2.22
C ASP A 15 -20.25 18.57 -1.28
N LYS A 16 -19.74 17.35 -1.47
CA LYS A 16 -18.70 16.79 -0.60
C LYS A 16 -17.31 17.03 -1.18
N GLU A 17 -16.44 17.64 -0.39
CA GLU A 17 -15.03 17.77 -0.70
C GLU A 17 -14.30 16.48 -0.33
N ILE A 18 -13.77 15.80 -1.36
CA ILE A 18 -13.11 14.48 -1.21
C ILE A 18 -11.61 14.66 -1.05
N LEU A 19 -11.01 15.61 -1.78
CA LEU A 19 -9.58 15.94 -1.68
C LEU A 19 -9.43 17.44 -1.48
N ARG A 20 -8.47 17.85 -0.62
CA ARG A 20 -8.27 19.22 -0.18
C ARG A 20 -6.81 19.61 -0.30
N ASN A 21 -6.52 20.51 -1.24
CA ASN A 21 -5.23 21.20 -1.38
C ASN A 21 -4.00 20.28 -1.29
N ILE A 22 -4.04 19.11 -1.94
CA ILE A 22 -2.97 18.11 -1.91
C ILE A 22 -1.83 18.55 -2.81
N SER A 23 -0.60 18.52 -2.29
CA SER A 23 0.62 18.83 -3.03
C SER A 23 1.73 17.85 -2.65
N PHE A 24 2.37 17.25 -3.66
CA PHE A 24 3.55 16.39 -3.52
C PHE A 24 4.23 16.20 -4.89
N GLU A 25 5.46 15.70 -4.85
CA GLU A 25 6.19 15.31 -6.05
C GLU A 25 6.69 13.87 -5.89
N ILE A 26 6.78 13.10 -6.98
CA ILE A 26 7.35 11.75 -7.01
C ILE A 26 8.48 11.74 -8.02
N ASN A 27 9.61 11.15 -7.64
CA ASN A 27 10.79 11.04 -8.46
C ASN A 27 10.79 9.75 -9.30
N ASP A 28 11.60 9.75 -10.35
CA ASP A 28 11.80 8.61 -11.23
C ASP A 28 12.34 7.40 -10.45
N GLY A 29 11.76 6.23 -10.67
CA GLY A 29 12.10 4.99 -9.97
C GLY A 29 11.68 4.91 -8.50
N GLU A 30 10.99 5.92 -7.96
CA GLU A 30 10.52 5.92 -6.57
C GLU A 30 9.31 5.01 -6.39
N CYS A 31 9.28 4.22 -5.31
CA CYS A 31 8.14 3.42 -4.92
C CYS A 31 7.42 4.10 -3.75
N VAL A 32 6.25 4.67 -4.02
CA VAL A 32 5.48 5.49 -3.08
C VAL A 32 4.21 4.77 -2.64
N ALA A 33 4.05 4.59 -1.34
CA ALA A 33 2.82 4.08 -0.75
C ALA A 33 1.87 5.23 -0.39
N LEU A 34 0.63 5.13 -0.84
CA LEU A 34 -0.47 6.01 -0.45
C LEU A 34 -1.32 5.29 0.59
N ILE A 35 -1.25 5.72 1.83
CA ILE A 35 -1.93 5.07 2.94
C ILE A 35 -2.97 5.97 3.60
N GLY A 36 -3.93 5.36 4.27
CA GLY A 36 -5.00 6.05 4.99
C GLY A 36 -6.23 5.16 5.14
N PRO A 37 -7.17 5.53 6.02
CA PRO A 37 -8.39 4.76 6.24
C PRO A 37 -9.27 4.71 4.98
N ASN A 38 -10.28 3.83 5.03
CA ASN A 38 -11.30 3.79 3.99
C ASN A 38 -12.04 5.13 3.93
N GLY A 39 -12.23 5.63 2.71
CA GLY A 39 -12.83 6.94 2.49
C GLY A 39 -11.87 8.14 2.65
N ALA A 40 -10.58 7.94 2.92
CA ALA A 40 -9.59 9.02 2.99
C ALA A 40 -9.35 9.74 1.65
N GLY A 41 -9.76 9.13 0.51
CA GLY A 41 -9.61 9.72 -0.82
C GLY A 41 -8.54 9.08 -1.69
N LYS A 42 -7.90 7.97 -1.28
CA LYS A 42 -6.79 7.30 -1.99
C LYS A 42 -7.12 6.98 -3.46
N THR A 43 -8.18 6.19 -3.70
CA THR A 43 -8.64 5.87 -5.06
C THR A 43 -9.01 7.12 -5.86
N THR A 44 -9.67 8.11 -5.22
CA THR A 44 -10.02 9.37 -5.90
C THR A 44 -8.77 10.16 -6.30
N LEU A 45 -7.72 10.13 -5.49
CA LEU A 45 -6.44 10.75 -5.85
C LEU A 45 -5.79 10.02 -7.04
N ILE A 46 -5.73 8.69 -7.01
CA ILE A 46 -5.24 7.88 -8.14
C ILE A 46 -6.04 8.19 -9.42
N ASP A 47 -7.37 8.21 -9.36
CA ASP A 47 -8.22 8.54 -10.52
C ASP A 47 -7.94 9.95 -11.08
N CYS A 48 -7.66 10.94 -10.20
CA CYS A 48 -7.27 12.28 -10.63
C CYS A 48 -5.86 12.29 -11.28
N LEU A 49 -4.92 11.50 -10.77
CA LEU A 49 -3.58 11.35 -11.36
C LEU A 49 -3.64 10.68 -12.74
N LEU A 50 -4.56 9.75 -12.94
CA LEU A 50 -4.76 9.08 -14.22
C LEU A 50 -5.58 9.90 -15.23
N GLY A 51 -6.25 10.97 -14.77
CA GLY A 51 -7.16 11.77 -15.59
C GLY A 51 -8.55 11.15 -15.76
N ASP A 52 -8.86 10.05 -15.05
CA ASP A 52 -10.17 9.40 -15.06
C ASP A 52 -11.21 10.24 -14.33
N LYS A 53 -10.76 11.06 -13.35
CA LYS A 53 -11.61 12.07 -12.70
C LYS A 53 -10.98 13.44 -12.80
N PHE A 54 -11.73 14.40 -13.31
CA PHE A 54 -11.29 15.80 -13.34
C PHE A 54 -11.16 16.36 -11.92
N MET A 55 -10.04 16.99 -11.62
CA MET A 55 -9.87 17.77 -10.40
C MET A 55 -10.77 19.01 -10.40
N SER A 56 -11.18 19.50 -9.24
CA SER A 56 -11.97 20.73 -9.11
C SER A 56 -11.08 21.99 -9.14
N SER A 57 -9.85 21.87 -8.63
CA SER A 57 -8.81 22.90 -8.69
C SER A 57 -7.42 22.26 -8.53
N GLY A 58 -6.38 23.02 -8.79
CA GLY A 58 -5.00 22.60 -8.72
C GLY A 58 -4.46 22.12 -10.07
N GLN A 59 -3.29 21.50 -10.06
CA GLN A 59 -2.60 21.01 -11.26
C GLN A 59 -1.94 19.66 -11.00
N VAL A 60 -1.92 18.82 -12.02
CA VAL A 60 -1.16 17.56 -12.05
C VAL A 60 -0.37 17.50 -13.35
N ALA A 61 0.90 17.18 -13.24
CA ALA A 61 1.76 16.91 -14.39
C ALA A 61 2.46 15.56 -14.19
N ILE A 62 2.41 14.71 -15.22
CA ILE A 62 3.13 13.44 -15.28
C ILE A 62 4.10 13.50 -16.45
N GLN A 63 5.40 13.33 -16.19
CA GLN A 63 6.43 13.53 -17.22
C GLN A 63 6.34 14.91 -17.89
N GLY A 64 5.82 15.94 -17.18
CA GLY A 64 5.58 17.27 -17.73
C GLY A 64 4.29 17.43 -18.55
N PHE A 65 3.48 16.38 -18.69
CA PHE A 65 2.22 16.39 -19.44
C PHE A 65 1.01 16.36 -18.52
N ALA A 66 -0.11 16.88 -18.99
CA ALA A 66 -1.38 16.72 -18.29
C ALA A 66 -1.80 15.23 -18.24
N PRO A 67 -2.53 14.77 -17.21
CA PRO A 67 -2.92 13.36 -17.06
C PRO A 67 -3.66 12.77 -18.28
N THR A 68 -4.42 13.58 -18.99
CA THR A 68 -5.19 13.17 -20.17
C THR A 68 -4.38 13.13 -21.47
N ASP A 69 -3.08 13.47 -21.44
CA ASP A 69 -2.25 13.48 -22.64
C ASP A 69 -2.06 12.07 -23.21
N PRO A 70 -2.35 11.85 -24.51
CA PRO A 70 -2.25 10.53 -25.13
C PRO A 70 -0.86 9.90 -25.06
N ARG A 71 0.21 10.70 -24.95
CA ARG A 71 1.60 10.21 -24.80
C ARG A 71 1.81 9.39 -23.54
N LEU A 72 1.01 9.63 -22.51
CA LEU A 72 1.09 8.91 -21.24
C LEU A 72 0.54 7.47 -21.32
N LYS A 73 -0.35 7.18 -22.29
CA LYS A 73 -1.01 5.86 -22.41
C LYS A 73 -0.05 4.67 -22.61
N GLN A 74 1.13 4.92 -23.16
CA GLN A 74 2.16 3.88 -23.31
C GLN A 74 3.16 3.84 -22.15
N LEU A 75 3.15 4.85 -21.31
CA LEU A 75 4.09 4.99 -20.19
C LEU A 75 3.48 4.57 -18.86
N ILE A 76 2.17 4.67 -18.73
CA ILE A 76 1.44 4.44 -17.49
C ILE A 76 0.59 3.19 -17.60
N SER A 77 0.57 2.41 -16.54
CA SER A 77 -0.39 1.32 -16.38
C SER A 77 -1.02 1.35 -15.00
N ILE A 78 -2.20 0.76 -14.86
CA ILE A 78 -2.93 0.66 -13.60
C ILE A 78 -3.39 -0.76 -13.33
N LEU A 79 -3.30 -1.17 -12.06
CA LEU A 79 -4.06 -2.27 -11.50
C LEU A 79 -5.16 -1.64 -10.61
N PRO A 80 -6.42 -1.55 -11.09
CA PRO A 80 -7.50 -0.96 -10.31
C PRO A 80 -7.89 -1.86 -9.13
N GLN A 81 -8.61 -1.32 -8.15
CA GLN A 81 -9.06 -2.07 -6.96
C GLN A 81 -9.92 -3.27 -7.34
N GLU A 82 -10.84 -3.10 -8.29
CA GLU A 82 -11.69 -4.18 -8.78
C GLU A 82 -10.99 -5.00 -9.88
N ASN A 83 -11.25 -6.30 -9.89
CA ASN A 83 -10.76 -7.17 -10.96
C ASN A 83 -11.61 -6.98 -12.22
N THR A 84 -11.06 -6.35 -13.23
CA THR A 84 -11.75 -6.03 -14.51
C THR A 84 -11.48 -7.05 -15.62
N VAL A 85 -10.97 -8.24 -15.29
CA VAL A 85 -10.64 -9.26 -16.29
C VAL A 85 -11.90 -9.78 -16.98
N VAL A 86 -11.89 -9.83 -18.32
CA VAL A 86 -12.95 -10.43 -19.12
C VAL A 86 -13.05 -11.93 -18.81
N GLN A 87 -14.16 -12.32 -18.19
CA GLN A 87 -14.32 -13.66 -17.58
C GLN A 87 -14.49 -14.78 -18.59
N ASP A 88 -15.05 -14.48 -19.77
CA ASP A 88 -15.44 -15.44 -20.80
C ASP A 88 -14.36 -15.76 -21.85
N LEU A 89 -13.17 -15.17 -21.70
CA LEU A 89 -12.00 -15.46 -22.52
C LEU A 89 -11.00 -16.32 -21.73
N LYS A 90 -10.23 -17.14 -22.47
CA LYS A 90 -9.16 -17.92 -21.89
C LYS A 90 -7.99 -17.00 -21.49
N VAL A 91 -7.26 -17.40 -20.44
CA VAL A 91 -6.07 -16.69 -19.98
C VAL A 91 -5.11 -16.41 -21.14
N LYS A 92 -4.76 -17.44 -21.95
CA LYS A 92 -3.86 -17.29 -23.09
C LYS A 92 -4.37 -16.36 -24.19
N GLU A 93 -5.69 -16.29 -24.40
CA GLU A 93 -6.30 -15.40 -25.39
C GLU A 93 -6.16 -13.94 -24.99
N LEU A 94 -6.39 -13.66 -23.70
CA LEU A 94 -6.17 -12.33 -23.14
C LEU A 94 -4.69 -11.92 -23.19
N LEU A 95 -3.77 -12.82 -22.85
CA LEU A 95 -2.33 -12.54 -22.97
C LEU A 95 -1.94 -12.18 -24.40
N SER A 96 -2.35 -13.00 -25.39
CA SER A 96 -2.06 -12.74 -26.80
C SER A 96 -2.68 -11.43 -27.29
N PHE A 97 -3.90 -11.12 -26.86
CA PHE A 97 -4.56 -9.86 -27.18
C PHE A 97 -3.77 -8.66 -26.64
N PHE A 98 -3.41 -8.67 -25.36
CA PHE A 98 -2.64 -7.56 -24.78
C PHE A 98 -1.24 -7.44 -25.38
N GLN A 99 -0.56 -8.57 -25.67
CA GLN A 99 0.72 -8.53 -26.40
C GLN A 99 0.60 -7.89 -27.80
N SER A 100 -0.52 -8.09 -28.48
CA SER A 100 -0.73 -7.51 -29.81
C SER A 100 -0.93 -6.00 -29.83
N ILE A 101 -1.34 -5.40 -28.69
CA ILE A 101 -1.58 -3.96 -28.56
C ILE A 101 -0.26 -3.18 -28.44
N TYR A 102 0.76 -3.78 -27.79
CA TYR A 102 1.99 -3.09 -27.46
C TYR A 102 3.14 -3.50 -28.38
N PRO A 103 3.81 -2.56 -29.08
CA PRO A 103 4.93 -2.87 -29.98
C PRO A 103 6.12 -3.54 -29.27
N ASN A 104 6.34 -3.19 -27.99
CA ASN A 104 7.41 -3.74 -27.15
C ASN A 104 6.81 -4.46 -25.93
N SER A 105 6.01 -5.50 -26.20
CA SER A 105 5.38 -6.29 -25.17
C SER A 105 6.35 -7.25 -24.46
N LEU A 106 5.97 -7.72 -23.27
CA LEU A 106 6.64 -8.85 -22.62
C LEU A 106 6.57 -10.09 -23.51
N SER A 107 7.66 -10.84 -23.57
CA SER A 107 7.71 -12.15 -24.24
C SER A 107 6.91 -13.21 -23.47
N ASN A 108 6.56 -14.31 -24.13
CA ASN A 108 5.87 -15.44 -23.47
C ASN A 108 6.66 -15.97 -22.28
N GLN A 109 7.99 -16.04 -22.38
CA GLN A 109 8.84 -16.52 -21.29
C GLN A 109 8.77 -15.58 -20.08
N GLU A 110 8.87 -14.26 -20.28
CA GLU A 110 8.75 -13.27 -19.20
C GLU A 110 7.37 -13.34 -18.53
N ILE A 111 6.30 -13.51 -19.33
CA ILE A 111 4.94 -13.66 -18.80
C ILE A 111 4.81 -14.95 -17.98
N ASP A 112 5.40 -16.05 -18.44
CA ASP A 112 5.38 -17.33 -17.75
C ASP A 112 6.15 -17.27 -16.42
N ASP A 113 7.28 -16.58 -16.38
CA ASP A 113 8.07 -16.35 -15.18
C ASP A 113 7.30 -15.52 -14.14
N LEU A 114 6.52 -14.53 -14.61
CA LEU A 114 5.70 -13.68 -13.75
C LEU A 114 4.44 -14.40 -13.24
N LEU A 115 3.72 -15.14 -14.10
CA LEU A 115 2.46 -15.78 -13.73
C LEU A 115 2.66 -17.08 -12.98
N ARG A 116 3.66 -17.88 -13.36
CA ARG A 116 3.87 -19.26 -12.86
C ARG A 116 2.63 -20.14 -13.02
N PHE A 117 1.84 -19.91 -14.07
CA PHE A 117 0.63 -20.66 -14.37
C PHE A 117 0.97 -21.93 -15.16
N SER A 118 0.34 -23.05 -14.79
CA SER A 118 0.36 -24.28 -15.58
C SER A 118 -0.37 -24.11 -16.92
N ASP A 119 -0.08 -24.98 -17.88
CA ASP A 119 -0.79 -24.99 -19.17
C ASP A 119 -2.31 -25.17 -19.00
N LYS A 120 -2.74 -25.92 -18.00
CA LYS A 120 -4.15 -26.09 -17.65
C LYS A 120 -4.76 -24.72 -17.27
N GLN A 121 -4.06 -23.93 -16.45
CA GLN A 121 -4.53 -22.60 -16.03
C GLN A 121 -4.53 -21.60 -17.20
N LYS A 122 -3.55 -21.66 -18.10
CA LYS A 122 -3.52 -20.81 -19.29
C LYS A 122 -4.64 -21.15 -20.29
N ASN A 123 -5.07 -22.41 -20.34
CA ASN A 123 -6.12 -22.87 -21.25
C ASN A 123 -7.55 -22.74 -20.69
N GLN A 124 -7.73 -22.42 -19.41
CA GLN A 124 -9.06 -22.21 -18.83
C GLN A 124 -9.56 -20.78 -19.02
N LEU A 125 -10.88 -20.57 -18.84
CA LEU A 125 -11.46 -19.23 -18.82
C LEU A 125 -10.91 -18.44 -17.63
N ALA A 126 -10.62 -17.15 -17.82
CA ALA A 126 -10.08 -16.28 -16.77
C ALA A 126 -11.06 -16.16 -15.59
N GLY A 127 -12.39 -16.26 -15.84
CA GLY A 127 -13.41 -16.32 -14.81
C GLY A 127 -13.27 -17.49 -13.83
N LYS A 128 -12.59 -18.59 -14.21
CA LYS A 128 -12.36 -19.79 -13.37
C LYS A 128 -11.11 -19.72 -12.51
N LEU A 129 -10.30 -18.70 -12.63
CA LEU A 129 -9.17 -18.47 -11.73
C LEU A 129 -9.66 -18.15 -10.32
N SER A 130 -8.88 -18.51 -9.30
CA SER A 130 -9.13 -18.06 -7.91
C SER A 130 -9.02 -16.52 -7.80
N GLY A 131 -9.52 -15.94 -6.71
CA GLY A 131 -9.43 -14.48 -6.49
C GLY A 131 -7.99 -13.96 -6.58
N GLY A 132 -7.06 -14.60 -5.88
CA GLY A 132 -5.65 -14.23 -5.92
C GLY A 132 -5.00 -14.45 -7.29
N GLN A 133 -5.36 -15.55 -7.99
CA GLN A 133 -4.89 -15.78 -9.36
C GLN A 133 -5.41 -14.73 -10.34
N LYS A 134 -6.69 -14.34 -10.22
CA LYS A 134 -7.25 -13.25 -11.03
C LYS A 134 -6.51 -11.94 -10.79
N ARG A 135 -6.20 -11.65 -9.54
CA ARG A 135 -5.48 -10.43 -9.16
C ARG A 135 -4.07 -10.41 -9.73
N LEU A 136 -3.30 -11.51 -9.55
CA LEU A 136 -1.97 -11.67 -10.15
C LEU A 136 -2.03 -11.59 -11.68
N PHE A 137 -3.02 -12.22 -12.30
CA PHE A 137 -3.21 -12.18 -13.75
C PHE A 137 -3.49 -10.75 -14.25
N SER A 138 -4.41 -10.02 -13.59
CA SER A 138 -4.67 -8.60 -13.91
C SER A 138 -3.41 -7.74 -13.79
N PHE A 139 -2.59 -8.01 -12.77
CA PHE A 139 -1.32 -7.33 -12.57
C PHE A 139 -0.34 -7.60 -13.72
N VAL A 140 -0.17 -8.86 -14.12
CA VAL A 140 0.71 -9.20 -15.25
C VAL A 140 0.20 -8.62 -16.57
N LEU A 141 -1.12 -8.58 -16.80
CA LEU A 141 -1.69 -7.88 -17.96
C LEU A 141 -1.32 -6.39 -17.97
N ALA A 142 -1.31 -5.73 -16.80
CA ALA A 142 -0.88 -4.34 -16.68
C ALA A 142 0.63 -4.14 -16.99
N LEU A 143 1.45 -5.18 -16.84
CA LEU A 143 2.88 -5.13 -17.11
C LEU A 143 3.25 -5.41 -18.57
N ILE A 144 2.36 -5.99 -19.38
CA ILE A 144 2.67 -6.45 -20.75
C ILE A 144 3.28 -5.34 -21.60
N GLY A 145 2.80 -4.09 -21.48
CA GLY A 145 3.31 -2.93 -22.21
C GLY A 145 4.60 -2.33 -21.68
N ARG A 146 5.25 -2.92 -20.70
CA ARG A 146 6.48 -2.41 -20.02
C ARG A 146 6.32 -0.96 -19.55
N PRO A 147 5.35 -0.67 -18.67
CA PRO A 147 5.10 0.68 -18.19
C PRO A 147 6.32 1.24 -17.45
N LYS A 148 6.52 2.56 -17.55
CA LYS A 148 7.50 3.30 -16.76
C LYS A 148 6.94 3.76 -15.41
N ILE A 149 5.62 3.96 -15.36
CA ILE A 149 4.90 4.38 -14.17
C ILE A 149 3.74 3.40 -13.95
N LEU A 150 3.65 2.84 -12.76
CA LEU A 150 2.66 1.84 -12.40
C LEU A 150 1.85 2.32 -11.20
N PHE A 151 0.54 2.40 -11.37
CA PHE A 151 -0.40 2.65 -10.29
C PHE A 151 -1.06 1.34 -9.86
N LEU A 152 -1.12 1.11 -8.53
CA LEU A 152 -1.70 -0.11 -7.95
C LEU A 152 -2.68 0.30 -6.85
N ASP A 153 -3.98 0.08 -7.06
CA ASP A 153 -4.98 0.39 -6.04
C ASP A 153 -5.35 -0.87 -5.25
N GLU A 154 -4.95 -0.90 -3.97
CA GLU A 154 -5.09 -2.05 -3.06
C GLU A 154 -4.69 -3.40 -3.72
N PRO A 155 -3.44 -3.52 -4.20
CA PRO A 155 -3.04 -4.57 -5.14
C PRO A 155 -3.15 -5.99 -4.58
N THR A 156 -2.97 -6.18 -3.28
CA THR A 156 -2.90 -7.49 -2.63
C THR A 156 -4.21 -7.98 -2.05
N ALA A 157 -5.29 -7.23 -2.28
CA ALA A 157 -6.63 -7.63 -1.86
C ALA A 157 -7.00 -9.01 -2.45
N ALA A 158 -7.56 -9.89 -1.61
CA ALA A 158 -7.97 -11.26 -1.97
C ALA A 158 -6.83 -12.22 -2.38
N MET A 159 -5.55 -11.86 -2.17
CA MET A 159 -4.42 -12.76 -2.35
C MET A 159 -4.17 -13.58 -1.07
N ASP A 160 -3.85 -14.88 -1.26
CA ASP A 160 -3.27 -15.69 -0.20
C ASP A 160 -1.81 -15.28 0.06
N THR A 161 -1.22 -15.76 1.17
CA THR A 161 0.13 -15.37 1.60
C THR A 161 1.19 -15.64 0.53
N SER A 162 1.14 -16.78 -0.16
CA SER A 162 2.15 -17.14 -1.15
C SER A 162 2.03 -16.29 -2.42
N THR A 163 0.83 -16.06 -2.90
CA THR A 163 0.56 -15.18 -4.06
C THR A 163 0.96 -13.74 -3.75
N ARG A 164 0.68 -13.25 -2.53
CA ARG A 164 1.06 -11.92 -2.06
C ARG A 164 2.57 -11.76 -2.00
N GLN A 165 3.29 -12.74 -1.46
CA GLN A 165 4.75 -12.72 -1.44
C GLN A 165 5.33 -12.64 -2.86
N HIS A 166 4.84 -13.49 -3.77
CA HIS A 166 5.26 -13.48 -5.17
C HIS A 166 4.96 -12.14 -5.87
N PHE A 167 3.79 -11.56 -5.62
CA PHE A 167 3.44 -10.22 -6.12
C PHE A 167 4.48 -9.17 -5.71
N TRP A 168 4.86 -9.13 -4.42
CA TRP A 168 5.84 -8.17 -3.94
C TRP A 168 7.26 -8.45 -4.43
N GLU A 169 7.61 -9.72 -4.70
CA GLU A 169 8.87 -10.06 -5.39
C GLU A 169 8.93 -9.40 -6.79
N ILE A 170 7.82 -9.47 -7.54
CA ILE A 170 7.73 -8.83 -8.87
C ILE A 170 7.83 -7.30 -8.73
N VAL A 171 7.09 -6.69 -7.81
CA VAL A 171 7.14 -5.25 -7.55
C VAL A 171 8.56 -4.79 -7.21
N ASN A 172 9.28 -5.53 -6.36
CA ASN A 172 10.66 -5.23 -6.02
C ASN A 172 11.62 -5.34 -7.23
N GLN A 173 11.38 -6.27 -8.15
CA GLN A 173 12.15 -6.36 -9.40
C GLN A 173 11.87 -5.17 -10.33
N LEU A 174 10.61 -4.79 -10.47
CA LEU A 174 10.22 -3.61 -11.27
C LEU A 174 10.87 -2.33 -10.72
N LYS A 175 10.86 -2.15 -9.41
CA LYS A 175 11.53 -1.04 -8.72
C LYS A 175 13.03 -1.02 -9.00
N LYS A 176 13.73 -2.16 -8.89
CA LYS A 176 15.16 -2.28 -9.22
C LYS A 176 15.44 -1.94 -10.69
N ASN A 177 14.49 -2.17 -11.58
CA ASN A 177 14.57 -1.83 -12.99
C ASN A 177 14.17 -0.37 -13.30
N GLY A 178 13.95 0.45 -12.28
CA GLY A 178 13.67 1.88 -12.41
C GLY A 178 12.21 2.22 -12.74
N VAL A 179 11.28 1.30 -12.55
CA VAL A 179 9.85 1.61 -12.70
C VAL A 179 9.38 2.43 -11.50
N THR A 180 8.75 3.58 -11.75
CA THR A 180 8.10 4.38 -10.72
C THR A 180 6.79 3.72 -10.33
N ILE A 181 6.58 3.50 -9.03
CA ILE A 181 5.41 2.76 -8.53
C ILE A 181 4.67 3.61 -7.50
N VAL A 182 3.37 3.76 -7.69
CA VAL A 182 2.46 4.41 -6.73
C VAL A 182 1.39 3.40 -6.36
N TYR A 183 1.31 3.02 -5.11
CA TYR A 183 0.30 2.06 -4.70
C TYR A 183 -0.45 2.50 -3.45
N SER A 184 -1.75 2.17 -3.40
CA SER A 184 -2.53 2.33 -2.18
C SER A 184 -2.47 1.05 -1.34
N SER A 185 -2.41 1.21 -0.02
CA SER A 185 -2.54 0.09 0.93
C SER A 185 -3.15 0.57 2.24
N HIS A 186 -3.77 -0.36 2.93
CA HIS A 186 -4.14 -0.24 4.34
C HIS A 186 -3.34 -1.21 5.23
N TYR A 187 -2.44 -2.01 4.64
CA TYR A 187 -1.55 -2.94 5.35
C TYR A 187 -0.19 -2.29 5.58
N ILE A 188 0.09 -1.93 6.83
CA ILE A 188 1.32 -1.22 7.24
C ILE A 188 2.55 -2.08 7.01
N GLU A 189 2.49 -3.36 7.37
CA GLU A 189 3.61 -4.30 7.25
C GLU A 189 4.11 -4.40 5.80
N GLU A 190 3.20 -4.38 4.81
CA GLU A 190 3.59 -4.37 3.40
C GLU A 190 4.35 -3.09 3.04
N VAL A 191 3.85 -1.94 3.51
CA VAL A 191 4.42 -0.64 3.21
C VAL A 191 5.81 -0.47 3.79
N GLU A 192 6.04 -0.94 5.00
CA GLU A 192 7.34 -0.87 5.68
C GLU A 192 8.47 -1.58 4.91
N HIS A 193 8.13 -2.65 4.18
CA HIS A 193 9.10 -3.47 3.47
C HIS A 193 9.24 -3.13 1.98
N THR A 194 8.29 -2.40 1.40
CA THR A 194 8.22 -2.20 -0.05
C THR A 194 8.40 -0.75 -0.47
N ALA A 195 7.88 0.21 0.30
CA ALA A 195 7.91 1.62 -0.05
C ALA A 195 9.25 2.30 0.26
N ASP A 196 9.66 3.23 -0.60
CA ASP A 196 10.72 4.20 -0.30
C ASP A 196 10.17 5.39 0.47
N ARG A 197 8.91 5.74 0.20
CA ARG A 197 8.24 6.91 0.74
C ARG A 197 6.75 6.62 0.97
N ILE A 198 6.20 7.28 1.96
CA ILE A 198 4.83 7.10 2.41
C ILE A 198 4.11 8.46 2.39
N LEU A 199 2.99 8.50 1.70
CA LEU A 199 2.05 9.61 1.71
C LEU A 199 0.82 9.20 2.52
N VAL A 200 0.57 9.88 3.65
CA VAL A 200 -0.56 9.57 4.54
C VAL A 200 -1.73 10.50 4.24
N LEU A 201 -2.83 9.92 3.76
CA LEU A 201 -4.08 10.62 3.52
C LEU A 201 -5.06 10.41 4.68
N HIS A 202 -5.66 11.51 5.14
CA HIS A 202 -6.75 11.48 6.12
C HIS A 202 -7.81 12.53 5.79
N LYS A 203 -9.08 12.13 5.71
CA LYS A 203 -10.23 13.03 5.40
C LYS A 203 -9.98 13.96 4.20
N GLY A 204 -9.28 13.46 3.18
CA GLY A 204 -8.99 14.19 1.95
C GLY A 204 -7.76 15.12 2.00
N GLU A 205 -7.01 15.12 3.07
CA GLU A 205 -5.79 15.92 3.25
C GLU A 205 -4.55 15.02 3.31
N LEU A 206 -3.43 15.51 2.78
CA LEU A 206 -2.12 14.88 2.94
C LEU A 206 -1.54 15.34 4.30
N ILE A 207 -1.63 14.47 5.29
CA ILE A 207 -1.21 14.83 6.66
C ILE A 207 0.26 14.49 6.94
N ARG A 208 0.86 13.58 6.14
CA ARG A 208 2.27 13.21 6.26
C ARG A 208 2.85 12.86 4.89
N ASP A 209 4.10 13.19 4.75
CA ASP A 209 4.98 12.84 3.64
C ASP A 209 6.33 12.42 4.27
N THR A 210 6.62 11.13 4.32
CA THR A 210 7.69 10.58 5.15
C THR A 210 8.28 9.31 4.53
N THR A 211 9.27 8.73 5.17
CA THR A 211 9.83 7.42 4.80
C THR A 211 9.47 6.37 5.86
N PRO A 212 9.48 5.05 5.51
CA PRO A 212 9.27 3.99 6.52
C PRO A 212 10.23 4.08 7.70
N TYR A 213 11.48 4.49 7.44
CA TYR A 213 12.49 4.66 8.48
C TYR A 213 12.18 5.83 9.42
N ALA A 214 11.87 7.01 8.87
CA ALA A 214 11.52 8.19 9.68
C ALA A 214 10.26 7.93 10.50
N MET A 215 9.27 7.29 9.89
CA MET A 215 8.02 6.92 10.54
C MET A 215 8.25 6.02 11.76
N ARG A 216 9.14 5.02 11.66
CA ARG A 216 9.53 4.19 12.82
C ARG A 216 10.27 4.96 13.91
N GLY A 217 11.05 5.98 13.53
CA GLY A 217 11.83 6.81 14.47
C GLY A 217 11.01 7.84 15.24
N GLU A 218 9.89 8.30 14.69
CA GLU A 218 9.01 9.28 15.34
C GLU A 218 8.15 8.68 16.48
N GLU A 219 8.12 7.35 16.59
CA GLU A 219 7.29 6.65 17.55
C GLU A 219 7.95 6.55 18.92
N GLN A 220 7.63 7.50 19.77
CA GLN A 220 8.01 7.44 21.17
C GLN A 220 7.17 6.44 21.98
N GLU A 221 6.00 6.05 21.49
CA GLU A 221 5.09 5.16 22.22
C GLU A 221 5.32 3.70 21.86
N LYS A 222 5.52 2.85 22.86
CA LYS A 222 5.71 1.41 22.74
C LYS A 222 4.51 0.66 23.29
N HIS A 223 4.09 -0.35 22.58
CA HIS A 223 3.06 -1.28 23.04
C HIS A 223 3.75 -2.48 23.68
N PHE A 224 3.46 -2.71 24.95
CA PHE A 224 3.92 -3.86 25.71
C PHE A 224 2.83 -4.90 25.82
N THR A 225 3.20 -6.17 25.69
CA THR A 225 2.37 -7.31 26.07
C THR A 225 3.16 -8.14 27.06
N VAL A 226 2.63 -8.32 28.27
CA VAL A 226 3.32 -8.98 29.41
C VAL A 226 2.40 -9.98 30.06
N PRO A 227 2.93 -11.00 30.76
CA PRO A 227 2.13 -11.98 31.49
C PRO A 227 1.22 -11.35 32.56
N LEU A 228 0.05 -11.97 32.80
CA LEU A 228 -0.89 -11.54 33.86
C LEU A 228 -0.30 -11.55 35.28
N THR A 229 0.76 -12.33 35.48
CA THR A 229 1.45 -12.40 36.79
C THR A 229 1.95 -11.04 37.29
N TYR A 230 2.11 -10.08 36.40
CA TYR A 230 2.56 -8.71 36.72
C TYR A 230 1.41 -7.70 36.83
N GLN A 231 0.13 -8.16 36.89
CA GLN A 231 -1.05 -7.28 36.87
C GLN A 231 -1.08 -6.27 38.01
N ASP A 232 -0.90 -6.74 39.23
CA ASP A 232 -0.97 -5.88 40.41
C ASP A 232 0.10 -4.81 40.41
N PHE A 233 1.27 -5.17 39.88
CA PHE A 233 2.40 -4.26 39.80
C PHE A 233 2.22 -3.24 38.65
N ILE A 234 1.85 -3.69 37.47
CA ILE A 234 1.65 -2.83 36.28
C ILE A 234 0.55 -1.80 36.57
N GLY A 235 -0.52 -2.19 37.24
CA GLY A 235 -1.59 -1.28 37.63
C GLY A 235 -1.15 -0.10 38.51
N THR A 236 0.05 -0.15 39.07
CA THR A 236 0.62 0.93 39.91
C THR A 236 1.52 1.90 39.14
N LEU A 237 1.80 1.63 37.89
CA LEU A 237 2.70 2.46 37.06
C LEU A 237 1.96 3.64 36.44
N ASP A 238 2.40 4.86 36.76
CA ASP A 238 1.83 6.11 36.20
C ASP A 238 2.22 6.34 34.73
N GLN A 239 3.27 5.65 34.22
CA GLN A 239 3.85 5.85 32.87
C GLN A 239 3.14 5.05 31.79
N ILE A 240 2.09 4.31 32.12
CA ILE A 240 1.36 3.46 31.17
C ILE A 240 -0.01 4.04 30.82
N GLN A 241 -0.47 3.73 29.59
CA GLN A 241 -1.79 4.12 29.12
C GLN A 241 -2.47 2.90 28.46
N GLY A 242 -3.81 2.90 28.45
CA GLY A 242 -4.57 1.88 27.73
C GLY A 242 -4.34 0.46 28.25
N LEU A 243 -4.29 0.27 29.57
CA LEU A 243 -4.14 -1.07 30.16
C LEU A 243 -5.36 -1.94 29.85
N GLU A 244 -5.14 -3.01 29.09
CA GLU A 244 -6.15 -4.00 28.71
C GLU A 244 -5.72 -5.40 29.13
N ILE A 245 -6.68 -6.22 29.54
CA ILE A 245 -6.46 -7.65 29.81
C ILE A 245 -6.95 -8.43 28.60
N LYS A 246 -6.05 -9.15 27.91
CA LYS A 246 -6.37 -10.01 26.75
C LYS A 246 -5.99 -11.46 27.08
N GLN A 247 -6.98 -12.32 27.24
CA GLN A 247 -6.77 -13.75 27.57
C GLN A 247 -5.85 -13.93 28.79
N ASN A 248 -4.58 -14.28 28.57
CA ASN A 248 -3.58 -14.53 29.62
C ASN A 248 -2.46 -13.49 29.64
N ALA A 249 -2.65 -12.32 29.05
CA ALA A 249 -1.65 -11.26 28.97
C ALA A 249 -2.26 -9.89 29.26
N LEU A 250 -1.40 -8.98 29.70
CA LEU A 250 -1.67 -7.55 29.84
C LEU A 250 -1.10 -6.82 28.64
N SER A 251 -1.87 -5.94 28.06
CA SER A 251 -1.43 -5.04 26.99
C SER A 251 -1.55 -3.59 27.46
N PHE A 252 -0.54 -2.78 27.22
CA PHE A 252 -0.54 -1.35 27.51
C PHE A 252 0.45 -0.60 26.63
N THR A 253 0.33 0.71 26.58
CA THR A 253 1.26 1.59 25.86
C THR A 253 2.02 2.49 26.82
N THR A 254 3.25 2.87 26.42
CA THR A 254 4.08 3.80 27.19
C THR A 254 5.04 4.56 26.28
N LYS A 255 5.29 5.83 26.65
CA LYS A 255 6.35 6.65 26.04
C LYS A 255 7.71 6.47 26.75
N GLU A 256 7.72 5.86 27.91
CA GLU A 256 8.88 5.67 28.77
C GLU A 256 9.33 4.21 28.82
N ALA A 257 9.42 3.58 27.63
CA ALA A 257 9.67 2.15 27.48
C ALA A 257 10.89 1.64 28.27
N SER A 258 11.98 2.42 28.30
CA SER A 258 13.19 2.05 29.04
C SER A 258 13.00 2.01 30.56
N GLN A 259 12.19 2.92 31.10
CA GLN A 259 11.88 2.95 32.53
C GLN A 259 10.96 1.78 32.88
N VAL A 260 9.89 1.59 32.12
CA VAL A 260 8.96 0.46 32.29
C VAL A 260 9.69 -0.87 32.21
N TRP A 261 10.57 -1.04 31.24
CA TRP A 261 11.38 -2.26 31.11
C TRP A 261 12.28 -2.50 32.34
N LYS A 262 12.99 -1.47 32.82
CA LYS A 262 13.84 -1.57 34.00
C LYS A 262 13.06 -2.04 35.21
N VAL A 263 11.89 -1.47 35.43
CA VAL A 263 11.03 -1.81 36.56
C VAL A 263 10.47 -3.23 36.45
N LEU A 264 10.11 -3.69 35.25
CA LEU A 264 9.73 -5.09 35.00
C LEU A 264 10.87 -6.08 35.30
N GLN A 265 12.11 -5.73 34.91
CA GLN A 265 13.29 -6.55 35.25
C GLN A 265 13.51 -6.65 36.77
N GLU A 266 13.34 -5.55 37.52
CA GLU A 266 13.47 -5.55 38.95
C GLU A 266 12.42 -6.44 39.64
N GLN A 267 11.28 -6.70 38.96
CA GLN A 267 10.26 -7.66 39.40
C GLN A 267 10.50 -9.09 38.92
N GLY A 268 11.65 -9.34 38.27
CA GLY A 268 12.04 -10.66 37.77
C GLY A 268 11.47 -11.04 36.40
N CYS A 269 10.91 -10.09 35.66
CA CYS A 269 10.41 -10.34 34.30
C CYS A 269 11.57 -10.57 33.32
N MET A 270 11.51 -11.63 32.55
CA MET A 270 12.49 -11.95 31.52
C MET A 270 12.06 -11.38 30.17
N ILE A 271 13.03 -10.99 29.34
CA ILE A 271 12.75 -10.39 28.02
C ILE A 271 11.99 -11.36 27.08
N GLU A 272 12.19 -12.65 27.26
CA GLU A 272 11.54 -13.72 26.52
C GLU A 272 10.05 -13.87 26.85
N GLU A 273 9.60 -13.31 27.97
CA GLU A 273 8.20 -13.38 28.44
C GLU A 273 7.35 -12.24 27.88
N ILE A 274 7.97 -11.24 27.28
CA ILE A 274 7.29 -10.02 26.85
C ILE A 274 7.37 -9.82 25.33
N GLU A 275 6.39 -9.11 24.82
CA GLU A 275 6.43 -8.57 23.46
C GLU A 275 6.42 -7.05 23.53
N VAL A 276 7.37 -6.41 22.81
CA VAL A 276 7.43 -4.96 22.68
C VAL A 276 7.34 -4.59 21.21
N ARG A 277 6.29 -3.88 20.86
CA ARG A 277 6.09 -3.36 19.49
C ARG A 277 6.14 -1.84 19.50
N ASN A 278 6.57 -1.26 18.40
CA ASN A 278 6.34 0.17 18.17
C ASN A 278 4.85 0.37 17.90
N ARG A 279 4.25 1.36 18.54
CA ARG A 279 2.92 1.82 18.13
C ARG A 279 3.08 2.72 16.92
N THR A 280 2.39 2.43 15.83
CA THR A 280 2.55 3.20 14.60
C THR A 280 1.61 4.41 14.57
N LEU A 281 2.08 5.52 13.94
CA LEU A 281 1.23 6.70 13.71
C LEU A 281 -0.08 6.31 13.00
N LEU A 282 -0.04 5.24 12.21
CA LEU A 282 -1.19 4.67 11.53
C LEU A 282 -2.15 3.99 12.48
N ASP A 283 -1.68 3.31 13.53
CA ASP A 283 -2.54 2.78 14.58
C ASP A 283 -3.34 3.93 15.22
N SER A 284 -2.68 5.07 15.45
CA SER A 284 -3.33 6.28 15.98
C SER A 284 -4.35 6.89 15.00
N ILE A 285 -4.07 6.85 13.70
CA ILE A 285 -4.98 7.36 12.66
C ILE A 285 -6.17 6.41 12.49
N PHE A 286 -5.94 5.09 12.53
CA PHE A 286 -7.01 4.10 12.38
C PHE A 286 -7.91 4.00 13.62
N GLU A 287 -7.40 4.16 14.82
CA GLU A 287 -8.19 4.18 16.05
C GLU A 287 -9.13 5.41 16.14
N THR A 288 -8.63 6.58 15.71
CA THR A 288 -9.46 7.82 15.69
C THR A 288 -10.59 7.78 14.65
N THR A 289 -10.62 6.78 13.76
CA THR A 289 -11.62 6.64 12.69
C THR A 289 -12.65 5.55 12.94
N GLN A 290 -12.60 4.85 14.09
CA GLN A 290 -13.64 3.89 14.51
C GLN A 290 -14.81 4.55 15.28
N ASP A 291 -14.78 5.86 15.49
CA ASP A 291 -15.89 6.66 16.05
C ASP A 291 -16.78 7.31 14.96
#